data_d618a6e27fe8d2036c3fe4d444ade458
#
_entry.id   d618a6e27fe8d2036c3fe4d444ade458
#
_cell.length_a   1.000
_cell.length_b   1.000
_cell.length_c   1.000
_cell.angle_alpha   90.00
_cell.angle_beta   90.00
_cell.angle_gamma   90.00
#
_symmetry.space_group_name_H-M   'P 1'
#
loop_
_entity.id
_entity.type
_entity.pdbx_description
1 polymer ?
#
loop_
_entity_poly.entity_id
_entity_poly.type
_entity_poly.pdbx_seq_one_letter_code
_entity_poly.pdbx_strand_id
1 'polypeptide(L)'
;MKKVLVFLMMAIMACSMLLTGCGGEEKKAADSAKVLRVGTEPVFAPFEFPKEGSKDLTGFDIELIEALGKQMGYKVEMVSMGFDALIPALNSNNIDVAIAGMTITDERKKVVDFTESYYTSGLMIMVRKDSNVKSIDDLKGKTIACQIGTTGENKSRTVEGAKVKAFNTRTRLLWS
;
A
#
# COMPACT_ATOMS: atom_id res chain seq x y z
N MET A 1 19.91 -74.88 12.38
CA MET A 1 19.22 -73.79 11.62
C MET A 1 18.46 -72.79 12.53
N LYS A 2 17.70 -73.28 13.52
CA LYS A 2 16.91 -72.33 14.39
C LYS A 2 17.83 -71.45 15.31
N LYS A 3 19.00 -71.92 15.78
CA LYS A 3 19.89 -71.11 16.64
C LYS A 3 20.61 -69.98 15.86
N VAL A 4 20.95 -70.19 14.60
CA VAL A 4 21.57 -69.19 13.74
C VAL A 4 20.56 -68.03 13.39
N LEU A 5 19.30 -68.37 13.22
CA LEU A 5 18.24 -67.40 12.94
C LEU A 5 17.99 -66.47 14.12
N VAL A 6 18.06 -66.96 15.35
CA VAL A 6 17.90 -66.17 16.58
C VAL A 6 19.04 -65.16 16.77
N PHE A 7 20.29 -65.60 16.49
CA PHE A 7 21.45 -64.71 16.55
C PHE A 7 21.44 -63.62 15.49
N LEU A 8 20.91 -63.93 14.28
CA LEU A 8 20.77 -62.96 13.21
C LEU A 8 19.67 -61.90 13.54
N MET A 9 18.58 -62.30 14.17
CA MET A 9 17.54 -61.36 14.65
C MET A 9 18.02 -60.48 15.79
N MET A 10 18.83 -60.99 16.75
CA MET A 10 19.42 -60.19 17.81
C MET A 10 20.44 -59.17 17.27
N ALA A 11 21.23 -59.52 16.25
CA ALA A 11 22.19 -58.61 15.63
C ALA A 11 21.52 -57.46 14.89
N ILE A 12 20.35 -57.69 14.26
CA ILE A 12 19.60 -56.68 13.59
C ILE A 12 18.93 -55.73 14.60
N MET A 13 18.50 -56.21 15.76
CA MET A 13 17.88 -55.38 16.80
C MET A 13 18.90 -54.54 17.56
N ALA A 14 20.17 -54.95 17.64
CA ALA A 14 21.25 -54.17 18.25
C ALA A 14 21.76 -53.03 17.32
N CYS A 15 21.65 -53.16 15.99
CA CYS A 15 22.06 -52.15 15.03
C CYS A 15 21.06 -51.00 14.91
N SER A 16 19.79 -51.20 15.31
CA SER A 16 18.75 -50.17 15.24
C SER A 16 18.81 -49.14 16.37
N MET A 17 19.63 -49.33 17.39
CA MET A 17 19.78 -48.38 18.53
C MET A 17 20.93 -47.37 18.38
N LEU A 18 21.72 -47.45 17.30
CA LEU A 18 22.85 -46.53 17.08
C LEU A 18 22.58 -45.41 16.08
N LEU A 19 21.34 -45.31 15.58
CA LEU A 19 20.92 -44.25 14.61
C LEU A 19 20.03 -43.15 15.21
N THR A 20 19.89 -43.12 16.55
CA THR A 20 19.26 -41.97 17.24
C THR A 20 20.31 -40.96 17.72
N GLY A 21 21.20 -40.58 16.84
CA GLY A 21 21.97 -39.36 16.93
C GLY A 21 21.08 -38.22 16.43
N CYS A 22 20.09 -37.83 17.22
CA CYS A 22 19.39 -36.54 17.03
C CYS A 22 20.38 -35.42 17.28
N GLY A 23 21.08 -35.00 16.24
CA GLY A 23 21.45 -33.62 16.10
C GLY A 23 20.14 -32.84 15.96
N GLY A 24 19.64 -32.31 17.07
CA GLY A 24 18.56 -31.31 17.04
C GLY A 24 19.09 -30.06 16.32
N GLU A 25 19.07 -30.05 14.99
CA GLU A 25 18.86 -28.80 14.30
C GLU A 25 17.45 -28.37 14.70
N GLU A 26 17.40 -27.51 15.70
CA GLU A 26 16.30 -26.56 15.77
C GLU A 26 16.22 -25.91 14.37
N LYS A 27 15.39 -26.47 13.50
CA LYS A 27 14.78 -25.66 12.45
C LYS A 27 14.13 -24.51 13.21
N LYS A 28 14.86 -23.38 13.33
CA LYS A 28 14.23 -22.09 13.50
C LYS A 28 13.09 -22.14 12.49
N ALA A 29 11.86 -22.28 12.99
CA ALA A 29 10.68 -21.99 12.21
C ALA A 29 11.01 -20.64 11.58
N ALA A 30 11.23 -20.61 10.28
CA ALA A 30 11.37 -19.36 9.57
C ALA A 30 10.09 -18.62 9.96
N ASP A 31 10.25 -17.60 10.79
CA ASP A 31 9.20 -16.72 11.20
C ASP A 31 8.66 -16.15 9.89
N SER A 32 7.62 -16.78 9.37
CA SER A 32 6.95 -16.32 8.16
C SER A 32 6.16 -15.09 8.61
N ALA A 33 6.88 -13.97 8.70
CA ALA A 33 6.28 -12.69 9.01
C ALA A 33 5.05 -12.55 8.11
N LYS A 34 3.90 -12.32 8.70
CA LYS A 34 2.67 -12.08 7.93
C LYS A 34 2.94 -10.93 6.99
N VAL A 35 2.56 -11.07 5.73
CA VAL A 35 2.69 -10.02 4.73
C VAL A 35 1.50 -9.07 4.85
N LEU A 36 1.77 -7.76 4.84
CA LEU A 36 0.78 -6.70 4.73
C LEU A 36 0.93 -6.06 3.35
N ARG A 37 -0.03 -6.30 2.46
CA ARG A 37 -0.05 -5.72 1.12
C ARG A 37 -0.63 -4.30 1.21
N VAL A 38 0.19 -3.31 0.88
CA VAL A 38 -0.12 -1.90 1.04
C VAL A 38 -0.23 -1.21 -0.31
N GLY A 39 -1.43 -0.76 -0.67
CA GLY A 39 -1.68 0.01 -1.89
C GLY A 39 -1.27 1.48 -1.70
N THR A 40 -0.58 2.03 -2.71
CA THR A 40 -0.20 3.44 -2.75
C THR A 40 -0.10 3.94 -4.19
N GLU A 41 -0.19 5.27 -4.39
CA GLU A 41 0.08 5.91 -5.69
C GLU A 41 1.37 6.73 -5.61
N PRO A 42 2.53 6.20 -6.05
CA PRO A 42 3.84 6.80 -5.78
C PRO A 42 4.18 8.00 -6.70
N VAL A 43 3.33 9.03 -6.67
CA VAL A 43 3.51 10.28 -7.43
C VAL A 43 3.19 11.52 -6.58
N PHE A 44 3.20 11.39 -5.24
CA PHE A 44 2.76 12.43 -4.33
C PHE A 44 3.83 12.81 -3.28
N ALA A 45 4.94 13.40 -3.73
CA ALA A 45 5.92 13.95 -2.80
C ALA A 45 5.29 15.07 -1.93
N PRO A 46 5.62 15.15 -0.63
CA PRO A 46 6.61 14.37 0.10
C PRO A 46 6.04 13.10 0.77
N PHE A 47 4.83 12.66 0.43
CA PHE A 47 4.14 11.55 1.10
C PHE A 47 4.55 10.19 0.53
N GLU A 48 4.41 9.97 -0.77
CA GLU A 48 4.77 8.71 -1.45
C GLU A 48 5.32 8.99 -2.85
N PHE A 49 6.58 8.63 -3.06
CA PHE A 49 7.28 8.87 -4.33
C PHE A 49 8.51 7.95 -4.47
N PRO A 50 9.01 7.70 -5.69
CA PRO A 50 10.23 6.94 -5.91
C PRO A 50 11.46 7.69 -5.39
N LYS A 51 12.41 6.96 -4.79
CA LYS A 51 13.74 7.49 -4.52
C LYS A 51 14.43 7.82 -5.84
N GLU A 52 15.23 8.87 -5.85
CA GLU A 52 15.97 9.27 -7.05
C GLU A 52 16.86 8.12 -7.54
N GLY A 53 16.73 7.79 -8.84
CA GLY A 53 17.48 6.72 -9.49
C GLY A 53 17.10 5.30 -9.09
N SER A 54 16.01 5.10 -8.33
CA SER A 54 15.54 3.79 -7.87
C SER A 54 14.05 3.57 -8.16
N LYS A 55 13.63 2.31 -8.05
CA LYS A 55 12.21 1.93 -7.99
C LYS A 55 11.68 1.86 -6.56
N ASP A 56 12.56 1.96 -5.57
CA ASP A 56 12.16 1.94 -4.17
C ASP A 56 11.37 3.19 -3.84
N LEU A 57 10.36 3.04 -3.00
CA LEU A 57 9.52 4.14 -2.57
C LEU A 57 10.08 4.78 -1.29
N THR A 58 9.73 6.04 -1.09
CA THR A 58 10.06 6.82 0.11
C THR A 58 8.99 7.89 0.33
N GLY A 59 9.08 8.56 1.46
CA GLY A 59 8.18 9.62 1.86
C GLY A 59 7.45 9.30 3.14
N PHE A 60 6.71 10.28 3.64
CA PHE A 60 6.06 10.20 4.94
C PHE A 60 5.13 8.98 5.06
N ASP A 61 4.30 8.72 4.07
CA ASP A 61 3.35 7.60 4.06
C ASP A 61 4.08 6.25 4.05
N ILE A 62 5.17 6.16 3.27
CA ILE A 62 5.97 4.93 3.15
C ILE A 62 6.65 4.62 4.48
N GLU A 63 7.32 5.60 5.07
CA GLU A 63 8.02 5.44 6.35
C GLU A 63 7.05 5.13 7.50
N LEU A 64 5.87 5.76 7.49
CA LEU A 64 4.83 5.51 8.49
C LEU A 64 4.32 4.06 8.43
N ILE A 65 3.97 3.57 7.23
CA ILE A 65 3.41 2.22 7.12
C ILE A 65 4.47 1.14 7.35
N GLU A 66 5.73 1.38 6.98
CA GLU A 66 6.83 0.48 7.30
C GLU A 66 7.07 0.40 8.82
N ALA A 67 7.05 1.54 9.52
CA ALA A 67 7.17 1.58 10.98
C ALA A 67 6.02 0.85 11.67
N LEU A 68 4.78 1.06 11.22
CA LEU A 68 3.59 0.38 11.74
C LEU A 68 3.66 -1.13 11.47
N GLY A 69 4.00 -1.55 10.25
CA GLY A 69 4.15 -2.95 9.90
C GLY A 69 5.19 -3.65 10.79
N LYS A 70 6.35 -3.03 10.97
CA LYS A 70 7.39 -3.52 11.87
C LYS A 70 6.89 -3.66 13.31
N GLN A 71 6.19 -2.67 13.83
CA GLN A 71 5.62 -2.68 15.19
C GLN A 71 4.60 -3.80 15.37
N MET A 72 3.83 -4.13 14.34
CA MET A 72 2.79 -5.14 14.37
C MET A 72 3.30 -6.54 13.96
N GLY A 73 4.58 -6.70 13.63
CA GLY A 73 5.17 -7.97 13.20
C GLY A 73 4.80 -8.38 11.77
N TYR A 74 4.47 -7.42 10.90
CA TYR A 74 4.20 -7.65 9.49
C TYR A 74 5.39 -7.25 8.62
N LYS A 75 5.59 -7.99 7.53
CA LYS A 75 6.40 -7.55 6.41
C LYS A 75 5.52 -6.71 5.48
N VAL A 76 5.86 -5.45 5.29
CA VAL A 76 5.15 -4.58 4.35
C VAL A 76 5.58 -4.90 2.92
N GLU A 77 4.59 -5.04 2.04
CA GLU A 77 4.76 -5.19 0.60
C GLU A 77 3.96 -4.09 -0.11
N MET A 78 4.69 -3.16 -0.75
CA MET A 78 4.09 -2.03 -1.44
C MET A 78 3.53 -2.44 -2.81
N VAL A 79 2.26 -2.10 -3.07
CA VAL A 79 1.56 -2.34 -4.33
C VAL A 79 1.22 -0.99 -4.97
N SER A 80 1.95 -0.62 -6.02
CA SER A 80 1.73 0.64 -6.73
C SER A 80 0.53 0.56 -7.67
N MET A 81 -0.40 1.51 -7.57
CA MET A 81 -1.57 1.60 -8.44
C MET A 81 -2.09 3.04 -8.53
N GLY A 82 -3.03 3.32 -9.43
CA GLY A 82 -3.70 4.61 -9.50
C GLY A 82 -4.56 4.87 -8.27
N PHE A 83 -4.70 6.13 -7.89
CA PHE A 83 -5.46 6.54 -6.68
C PHE A 83 -6.90 6.03 -6.69
N ASP A 84 -7.56 6.09 -7.84
CA ASP A 84 -8.94 5.65 -8.06
C ASP A 84 -9.10 4.11 -7.94
N ALA A 85 -8.01 3.36 -8.07
CA ALA A 85 -8.01 1.90 -7.94
C ALA A 85 -7.86 1.41 -6.48
N LEU A 86 -7.44 2.25 -5.53
CA LEU A 86 -7.13 1.86 -4.15
C LEU A 86 -8.36 1.28 -3.41
N ILE A 87 -9.50 1.97 -3.43
CA ILE A 87 -10.72 1.49 -2.77
C ILE A 87 -11.26 0.20 -3.43
N PRO A 88 -11.36 0.10 -4.77
CA PRO A 88 -11.67 -1.17 -5.43
C PRO A 88 -10.73 -2.32 -5.04
N ALA A 89 -9.42 -2.05 -4.93
CA ALA A 89 -8.43 -3.06 -4.55
C ALA A 89 -8.59 -3.55 -3.10
N LEU A 90 -8.95 -2.66 -2.15
CA LEU A 90 -9.32 -3.02 -0.78
C LEU A 90 -10.55 -3.93 -0.78
N ASN A 91 -11.61 -3.55 -1.48
CA ASN A 91 -12.87 -4.30 -1.51
C ASN A 91 -12.75 -5.68 -2.17
N SER A 92 -11.79 -5.85 -3.09
CA SER A 92 -11.49 -7.12 -3.74
C SER A 92 -10.40 -7.94 -3.03
N ASN A 93 -9.92 -7.49 -1.86
CA ASN A 93 -8.83 -8.11 -1.10
C ASN A 93 -7.51 -8.27 -1.91
N ASN A 94 -7.26 -7.41 -2.90
CA ASN A 94 -5.99 -7.36 -3.61
C ASN A 94 -4.91 -6.66 -2.79
N ILE A 95 -5.31 -5.75 -1.91
CA ILE A 95 -4.48 -5.10 -0.88
C ILE A 95 -5.19 -5.18 0.46
N ASP A 96 -4.43 -5.10 1.55
CA ASP A 96 -4.93 -5.18 2.92
C ASP A 96 -5.12 -3.78 3.53
N VAL A 97 -4.29 -2.82 3.11
CA VAL A 97 -4.30 -1.42 3.54
C VAL A 97 -4.01 -0.53 2.34
N ALA A 98 -4.57 0.68 2.32
CA ALA A 98 -4.18 1.76 1.41
C ALA A 98 -3.63 2.94 2.20
N ILE A 99 -2.49 3.48 1.77
CA ILE A 99 -1.90 4.72 2.27
C ILE A 99 -1.43 5.57 1.10
N ALA A 100 -2.07 6.72 0.89
CA ALA A 100 -1.84 7.59 -0.27
C ALA A 100 -2.43 8.99 -0.05
N GLY A 101 -2.30 9.55 1.14
CA GLY A 101 -2.90 10.86 1.48
C GLY A 101 -4.41 10.89 1.28
N MET A 102 -5.11 9.77 1.43
CA MET A 102 -6.53 9.65 1.13
C MET A 102 -7.39 10.36 2.18
N THR A 103 -8.13 11.37 1.76
CA THR A 103 -9.05 12.10 2.64
C THR A 103 -10.16 11.19 3.15
N ILE A 104 -10.42 11.24 4.45
CA ILE A 104 -11.56 10.59 5.10
C ILE A 104 -12.82 11.36 4.70
N THR A 105 -13.77 10.69 4.02
CA THR A 105 -15.10 11.26 3.70
C THR A 105 -16.22 10.30 4.06
N ASP A 106 -17.41 10.82 4.26
CA ASP A 106 -18.58 10.00 4.61
C ASP A 106 -18.97 9.02 3.50
N GLU A 107 -18.74 9.38 2.23
CA GLU A 107 -18.94 8.49 1.08
C GLU A 107 -17.97 7.31 1.13
N ARG A 108 -16.70 7.56 1.40
CA ARG A 108 -15.67 6.52 1.48
C ARG A 108 -15.88 5.61 2.70
N LYS A 109 -16.28 6.17 3.85
CA LYS A 109 -16.62 5.40 5.05
C LYS A 109 -17.75 4.40 4.86
N LYS A 110 -18.59 4.55 3.84
CA LYS A 110 -19.66 3.59 3.54
C LYS A 110 -19.13 2.29 2.94
N VAL A 111 -17.91 2.28 2.44
CA VAL A 111 -17.37 1.17 1.64
C VAL A 111 -16.00 0.68 2.12
N VAL A 112 -15.28 1.45 2.93
CA VAL A 112 -14.02 1.06 3.58
C VAL A 112 -13.92 1.69 4.96
N ASP A 113 -13.15 1.06 5.85
CA ASP A 113 -12.81 1.61 7.16
C ASP A 113 -11.58 2.53 7.07
N PHE A 114 -11.49 3.47 7.99
CA PHE A 114 -10.37 4.39 8.13
C PHE A 114 -9.79 4.32 9.54
N THR A 115 -8.48 4.54 9.63
CA THR A 115 -7.81 4.82 10.90
C THR A 115 -8.15 6.25 11.38
N GLU A 116 -7.60 6.63 12.53
CA GLU A 116 -7.47 8.06 12.87
C GLU A 116 -6.67 8.81 11.80
N SER A 117 -6.96 10.11 11.65
CA SER A 117 -6.24 10.95 10.71
C SER A 117 -4.78 11.14 11.15
N TYR A 118 -3.84 10.82 10.28
CA TYR A 118 -2.40 10.99 10.55
C TYR A 118 -1.84 12.32 10.03
N TYR A 119 -2.59 13.03 9.18
CA TYR A 119 -2.20 14.33 8.63
C TYR A 119 -3.42 15.20 8.33
N THR A 120 -3.32 16.51 8.57
CA THR A 120 -4.37 17.48 8.20
C THR A 120 -3.94 18.27 6.98
N SER A 121 -4.75 18.24 5.93
CA SER A 121 -4.49 18.93 4.67
C SER A 121 -5.73 19.66 4.18
N GLY A 122 -5.57 20.43 3.10
CA GLY A 122 -6.65 21.14 2.44
C GLY A 122 -6.52 21.10 0.92
N LEU A 123 -7.60 21.45 0.22
CA LEU A 123 -7.57 21.62 -1.23
C LEU A 123 -6.95 22.99 -1.58
N MET A 124 -6.09 22.98 -2.59
CA MET A 124 -5.48 24.19 -3.14
C MET A 124 -5.74 24.27 -4.64
N ILE A 125 -5.82 25.51 -5.15
CA ILE A 125 -5.95 25.79 -6.57
C ILE A 125 -4.56 26.17 -7.08
N MET A 126 -4.04 25.39 -8.02
CA MET A 126 -2.79 25.72 -8.72
C MET A 126 -3.12 26.45 -10.02
N VAL A 127 -2.50 27.60 -10.22
CA VAL A 127 -2.67 28.42 -11.41
C VAL A 127 -1.30 28.93 -11.89
N ARG A 128 -1.23 29.39 -13.13
CA ARG A 128 -0.04 30.06 -13.63
C ARG A 128 0.21 31.36 -12.85
N LYS A 129 1.45 31.79 -12.76
CA LYS A 129 1.88 32.98 -12.01
C LYS A 129 1.16 34.27 -12.47
N ASP A 130 0.85 34.35 -13.74
CA ASP A 130 0.16 35.48 -14.39
C ASP A 130 -1.37 35.36 -14.38
N SER A 131 -1.91 34.37 -13.68
CA SER A 131 -3.37 34.14 -13.61
C SER A 131 -4.07 35.16 -12.72
N ASN A 132 -5.27 35.57 -13.15
CA ASN A 132 -6.17 36.42 -12.37
C ASN A 132 -7.07 35.63 -11.39
N VAL A 133 -6.97 34.29 -11.37
CA VAL A 133 -7.75 33.45 -10.45
C VAL A 133 -7.21 33.62 -9.03
N LYS A 134 -8.07 34.03 -8.10
CA LYS A 134 -7.76 34.26 -6.68
C LYS A 134 -8.56 33.34 -5.76
N SER A 135 -9.69 32.84 -6.24
CA SER A 135 -10.63 32.04 -5.47
C SER A 135 -11.27 30.95 -6.33
N ILE A 136 -12.05 30.08 -5.70
CA ILE A 136 -12.83 29.07 -6.40
C ILE A 136 -13.93 29.68 -7.29
N ASP A 137 -14.47 30.84 -6.91
CA ASP A 137 -15.51 31.50 -7.68
C ASP A 137 -15.01 32.01 -9.04
N ASP A 138 -13.71 32.32 -9.13
CA ASP A 138 -13.08 32.76 -10.38
C ASP A 138 -12.91 31.58 -11.37
N LEU A 139 -13.21 30.36 -10.95
CA LEU A 139 -13.15 29.15 -11.78
C LEU A 139 -14.47 28.89 -12.53
N LYS A 140 -15.53 29.64 -12.27
CA LYS A 140 -16.82 29.53 -12.99
C LYS A 140 -16.62 29.63 -14.50
N GLY A 141 -17.17 28.65 -15.23
CA GLY A 141 -17.05 28.56 -16.68
C GLY A 141 -15.68 28.20 -17.22
N LYS A 142 -14.66 27.98 -16.36
CA LYS A 142 -13.29 27.62 -16.77
C LYS A 142 -13.08 26.11 -16.87
N THR A 143 -11.98 25.74 -17.50
CA THR A 143 -11.51 24.35 -17.48
C THR A 143 -10.69 24.11 -16.21
N ILE A 144 -11.06 23.10 -15.45
CA ILE A 144 -10.36 22.66 -14.24
C ILE A 144 -9.80 21.28 -14.49
N ALA A 145 -8.48 21.13 -14.33
CA ALA A 145 -7.80 19.85 -14.37
C ALA A 145 -7.67 19.29 -12.95
N CYS A 146 -7.98 18.02 -12.75
CA CYS A 146 -7.91 17.35 -11.45
C CYS A 146 -7.53 15.88 -11.62
N GLN A 147 -7.17 15.24 -10.51
CA GLN A 147 -6.96 13.81 -10.51
C GLN A 147 -8.28 13.09 -10.25
N ILE A 148 -8.55 12.02 -11.00
CA ILE A 148 -9.76 11.21 -10.86
C ILE A 148 -9.86 10.57 -9.47
N GLY A 149 -11.08 10.44 -8.96
CA GLY A 149 -11.36 9.78 -7.67
C GLY A 149 -10.98 10.60 -6.44
N THR A 150 -10.46 11.83 -6.59
CA THR A 150 -10.04 12.68 -5.46
C THR A 150 -11.15 13.63 -4.99
N THR A 151 -11.00 14.14 -3.77
CA THR A 151 -11.86 15.24 -3.25
C THR A 151 -11.70 16.52 -4.07
N GLY A 152 -10.54 16.70 -4.72
CA GLY A 152 -10.31 17.80 -5.68
C GLY A 152 -11.21 17.70 -6.91
N GLU A 153 -11.38 16.50 -7.46
CA GLU A 153 -12.34 16.26 -8.54
C GLU A 153 -13.77 16.57 -8.10
N ASN A 154 -14.19 16.01 -6.96
CA ASN A 154 -15.54 16.24 -6.42
C ASN A 154 -15.81 17.74 -6.26
N LYS A 155 -14.87 18.49 -5.67
CA LYS A 155 -14.99 19.93 -5.51
C LYS A 155 -15.02 20.67 -6.84
N SER A 156 -14.19 20.26 -7.81
CA SER A 156 -14.18 20.86 -9.15
C SER A 156 -15.53 20.72 -9.87
N ARG A 157 -16.20 19.59 -9.70
CA ARG A 157 -17.52 19.33 -10.29
C ARG A 157 -18.66 20.17 -9.68
N THR A 158 -18.45 20.75 -8.49
CA THR A 158 -19.44 21.68 -7.89
C THR A 158 -19.30 23.11 -8.40
N VAL A 159 -18.27 23.44 -9.19
CA VAL A 159 -18.06 24.78 -9.72
C VAL A 159 -18.98 25.01 -10.93
N GLU A 160 -19.80 26.02 -10.85
CA GLU A 160 -20.81 26.37 -11.86
C GLU A 160 -20.19 26.59 -13.25
N GLY A 161 -20.69 25.86 -14.25
CA GLY A 161 -20.24 25.98 -15.65
C GLY A 161 -18.79 25.49 -15.90
N ALA A 162 -18.07 24.97 -14.91
CA ALA A 162 -16.71 24.51 -15.11
C ALA A 162 -16.66 23.24 -15.98
N LYS A 163 -15.65 23.19 -16.84
CA LYS A 163 -15.33 22.01 -17.64
C LYS A 163 -14.24 21.21 -16.91
N VAL A 164 -14.63 20.11 -16.24
CA VAL A 164 -13.69 19.30 -15.47
C VAL A 164 -13.00 18.27 -16.38
N LYS A 165 -11.66 18.28 -16.39
CA LYS A 165 -10.81 17.29 -17.02
C LYS A 165 -10.12 16.48 -15.93
N ALA A 166 -10.54 15.23 -15.76
CA ALA A 166 -9.94 14.31 -14.79
C ALA A 166 -8.83 13.46 -15.45
N PHE A 167 -7.72 13.27 -14.75
CA PHE A 167 -6.55 12.52 -15.20
C PHE A 167 -6.21 11.44 -14.17
N ASN A 168 -5.69 10.31 -14.63
CA ASN A 168 -5.37 9.17 -13.76
C ASN A 168 -4.21 9.46 -12.79
N THR A 169 -3.30 10.38 -13.14
CA THR A 169 -2.17 10.73 -12.28
C THR A 169 -1.98 12.24 -12.16
N ARG A 170 -1.42 12.69 -11.04
CA ARG A 170 -1.05 14.10 -10.83
C ARG A 170 0.01 14.59 -11.80
N THR A 171 0.93 13.73 -12.20
CA THR A 171 1.99 14.09 -13.15
C THR A 171 1.44 14.61 -14.48
N ARG A 172 0.33 14.05 -14.96
CA ARG A 172 -0.33 14.54 -16.19
C ARG A 172 -1.00 15.90 -16.04
N LEU A 173 -1.36 16.29 -14.80
CA LEU A 173 -1.98 17.61 -14.53
C LEU A 173 -1.00 18.75 -14.73
N LEU A 174 0.29 18.53 -14.53
CA LEU A 174 1.33 19.55 -14.59
C LEU A 174 1.80 19.84 -16.03
N TRP A 175 1.45 18.98 -16.98
CA TRP A 175 1.92 19.06 -18.38
C TRP A 175 0.76 19.20 -19.41
N SER A 176 -0.48 19.42 -18.95
CA SER A 176 -1.68 19.56 -19.81
C SER A 176 -2.13 21.04 -20.01
#